data_6f712fabee3880a7b167e1fee6621fc5
#
_entry.id   6f712fabee3880a7b167e1fee6621fc5
#
_cell.length_a   1.000
_cell.length_b   1.000
_cell.length_c   1.000
_cell.angle_alpha   90.00
_cell.angle_beta   90.00
_cell.angle_gamma   90.00
#
_symmetry.space_group_name_H-M   'P 1'
#
loop_
_entity.id
_entity.type
_entity.pdbx_description
1 polymer ?
#
loop_
_entity_poly.entity_id
_entity_poly.type
_entity_poly.pdbx_seq_one_letter_code
_entity_poly.pdbx_strand_id
1 'polypeptide(L)'
;MHVILLGGGLTSNNQWRDKGEEFFLPVKVLSKLFRGKYLDELKNLWEEKKLLFHGSSEKYRNHYVFKELLDLCYDKDWVPHCKKTFNGAQSVINYLGKYTHRIAISNHRIIRMDEDTVTYYVKDYREEGNWKEFTISGVEFIRRFLMHVPPKRFVRIRHYGLLCTRTKTRHLTLCRNLLGCKQYLSRLKDLDTPQMLETLYGIKVTICKRCGGHLGKPQQRIPLRI
;
A
#
# COMPACT_ATOMS: atom_id res chain seq x y z
N MET A 1 -5.26 -1.63 -6.59
CA MET A 1 -5.62 -0.82 -5.38
C MET A 1 -6.09 -1.77 -4.30
N HIS A 2 -5.59 -1.61 -3.06
CA HIS A 2 -6.06 -2.37 -1.89
C HIS A 2 -6.85 -1.45 -0.99
N VAL A 3 -8.02 -1.90 -0.53
CA VAL A 3 -8.92 -1.10 0.33
C VAL A 3 -9.27 -1.91 1.56
N ILE A 4 -9.11 -1.32 2.74
CA ILE A 4 -9.54 -1.90 4.01
C ILE A 4 -10.75 -1.10 4.47
N LEU A 5 -11.85 -1.79 4.73
CA LEU A 5 -13.08 -1.22 5.21
C LEU A 5 -13.36 -1.69 6.64
N LEU A 6 -13.91 -0.82 7.45
CA LEU A 6 -14.37 -1.17 8.79
C LEU A 6 -15.64 -2.04 8.71
N GLY A 7 -15.79 -3.00 9.62
CA GLY A 7 -16.95 -3.88 9.69
C GLY A 7 -18.24 -3.20 10.19
N GLY A 8 -18.22 -1.90 10.45
CA GLY A 8 -19.36 -1.10 10.86
C GLY A 8 -19.12 0.37 10.60
N GLY A 9 -20.09 1.20 10.95
CA GLY A 9 -20.05 2.64 10.73
C GLY A 9 -20.94 3.42 11.68
N LEU A 10 -20.73 4.74 11.68
CA LEU A 10 -21.61 5.67 12.38
C LEU A 10 -22.76 6.08 11.47
N THR A 11 -23.98 6.03 11.99
CA THR A 11 -25.16 6.59 11.34
C THR A 11 -25.15 8.13 11.43
N SER A 12 -26.05 8.79 10.70
CA SER A 12 -26.28 10.24 10.82
C SER A 12 -26.57 10.69 12.25
N ASN A 13 -27.21 9.82 13.06
CA ASN A 13 -27.52 10.06 14.46
C ASN A 13 -26.41 9.65 15.43
N ASN A 14 -25.16 9.49 14.93
CA ASN A 14 -24.01 9.10 15.74
C ASN A 14 -24.15 7.75 16.48
N GLN A 15 -24.97 6.85 15.99
CA GLN A 15 -25.10 5.49 16.53
C GLN A 15 -24.18 4.55 15.75
N TRP A 16 -23.57 3.58 16.43
CA TRP A 16 -22.82 2.53 15.78
C TRP A 16 -23.75 1.51 15.12
N ARG A 17 -23.54 1.24 13.86
CA ARG A 17 -24.22 0.18 13.13
C ARG A 17 -23.20 -0.84 12.66
N ASP A 18 -23.30 -2.04 13.18
CA ASP A 18 -22.51 -3.18 12.72
C ASP A 18 -23.12 -3.71 11.42
N LYS A 19 -22.28 -4.18 10.54
CA LYS A 19 -22.70 -4.74 9.26
C LYS A 19 -23.11 -6.21 9.35
N GLY A 20 -22.80 -6.90 10.45
CA GLY A 20 -22.97 -8.34 10.59
C GLY A 20 -21.85 -9.13 9.91
N GLU A 21 -21.86 -10.44 10.14
CA GLU A 21 -20.77 -11.31 9.72
C GLU A 21 -20.87 -11.85 8.29
N GLU A 22 -22.07 -11.97 7.74
CA GLU A 22 -22.33 -12.75 6.53
C GLU A 22 -22.16 -12.01 5.22
N PHE A 23 -22.42 -10.71 5.18
CA PHE A 23 -22.40 -9.94 3.93
C PHE A 23 -21.45 -8.75 4.00
N PHE A 24 -20.48 -8.70 3.09
CA PHE A 24 -19.55 -7.57 3.04
C PHE A 24 -19.90 -6.54 1.97
N LEU A 25 -19.86 -6.90 0.71
CA LEU A 25 -20.21 -6.03 -0.42
C LEU A 25 -20.70 -6.85 -1.61
N PRO A 26 -21.68 -6.35 -2.38
CA PRO A 26 -22.13 -7.02 -3.59
C PRO A 26 -21.05 -6.87 -4.68
N VAL A 27 -20.19 -7.88 -4.84
CA VAL A 27 -19.03 -7.86 -5.74
C VAL A 27 -19.42 -7.51 -7.17
N LYS A 28 -20.51 -8.06 -7.68
CA LYS A 28 -20.99 -7.78 -9.04
C LYS A 28 -21.40 -6.31 -9.25
N VAL A 29 -22.06 -5.71 -8.24
CA VAL A 29 -22.42 -4.28 -8.27
C VAL A 29 -21.18 -3.41 -8.19
N LEU A 30 -20.24 -3.75 -7.27
CA LEU A 30 -18.97 -3.04 -7.13
C LEU A 30 -18.16 -3.09 -8.44
N SER A 31 -18.11 -4.26 -9.10
CA SER A 31 -17.45 -4.43 -10.40
C SER A 31 -17.97 -3.45 -11.44
N LYS A 32 -19.27 -3.43 -11.65
CA LYS A 32 -19.93 -2.55 -12.64
C LYS A 32 -19.71 -1.07 -12.32
N LEU A 33 -19.91 -0.67 -11.07
CA LEU A 33 -19.73 0.71 -10.62
C LEU A 33 -18.29 1.17 -10.77
N PHE A 34 -17.33 0.33 -10.38
CA PHE A 34 -15.91 0.68 -10.46
C PHE A 34 -15.47 0.81 -11.91
N ARG A 35 -15.86 -0.15 -12.77
CA ARG A 35 -15.59 -0.12 -14.21
C ARG A 35 -16.12 1.17 -14.82
N GLY A 36 -17.43 1.45 -14.64
CA GLY A 36 -18.05 2.65 -15.20
C GLY A 36 -17.35 3.92 -14.78
N LYS A 37 -17.16 4.14 -13.47
CA LYS A 37 -16.49 5.35 -12.96
C LYS A 37 -15.04 5.48 -13.42
N TYR A 38 -14.31 4.38 -13.49
CA TYR A 38 -12.91 4.41 -13.90
C TYR A 38 -12.77 4.76 -15.38
N LEU A 39 -13.58 4.15 -16.23
CA LEU A 39 -13.53 4.40 -17.68
C LEU A 39 -14.06 5.79 -18.04
N ASP A 40 -15.08 6.27 -17.34
CA ASP A 40 -15.58 7.63 -17.47
C ASP A 40 -14.52 8.67 -17.11
N GLU A 41 -13.86 8.51 -15.98
CA GLU A 41 -12.77 9.40 -15.59
C GLU A 41 -11.58 9.33 -16.54
N LEU A 42 -11.23 8.13 -17.03
CA LEU A 42 -10.16 7.96 -18.01
C LEU A 42 -10.48 8.67 -19.33
N LYS A 43 -11.75 8.62 -19.77
CA LYS A 43 -12.25 9.35 -20.93
C LYS A 43 -12.13 10.87 -20.72
N ASN A 44 -12.59 11.38 -19.58
CA ASN A 44 -12.49 12.79 -19.23
C ASN A 44 -11.04 13.29 -19.26
N LEU A 45 -10.12 12.54 -18.66
CA LEU A 45 -8.69 12.87 -18.68
C LEU A 45 -8.10 12.88 -20.11
N TRP A 46 -8.60 12.01 -20.99
CA TRP A 46 -8.19 11.99 -22.39
C TRP A 46 -8.70 13.23 -23.13
N GLU A 47 -9.97 13.58 -22.98
CA GLU A 47 -10.59 14.77 -23.57
C GLU A 47 -9.94 16.07 -23.09
N GLU A 48 -9.58 16.14 -21.83
CA GLU A 48 -8.85 17.24 -21.21
C GLU A 48 -7.34 17.28 -21.57
N LYS A 49 -6.85 16.32 -22.39
CA LYS A 49 -5.43 16.19 -22.80
C LYS A 49 -4.47 16.07 -21.62
N LYS A 50 -4.93 15.51 -20.50
CA LYS A 50 -4.13 15.29 -19.29
C LYS A 50 -3.38 13.96 -19.30
N LEU A 51 -3.65 13.07 -20.25
CA LEU A 51 -2.95 11.80 -20.40
C LEU A 51 -1.69 11.99 -21.25
N LEU A 52 -0.58 11.47 -20.73
CA LEU A 52 0.69 11.43 -21.44
C LEU A 52 0.90 10.03 -22.02
N PHE A 53 1.15 9.95 -23.30
CA PHE A 53 1.38 8.69 -24.01
C PHE A 53 2.81 8.63 -24.51
N HIS A 54 3.50 7.53 -24.22
CA HIS A 54 4.89 7.30 -24.58
C HIS A 54 5.08 5.88 -25.14
N GLY A 55 5.95 5.72 -26.11
CA GLY A 55 6.30 4.42 -26.70
C GLY A 55 5.06 3.71 -27.27
N SER A 56 4.83 2.46 -26.90
CA SER A 56 3.72 1.66 -27.42
C SER A 56 2.32 2.22 -27.12
N SER A 57 2.22 3.16 -26.18
CA SER A 57 0.95 3.81 -25.84
C SER A 57 0.60 5.01 -26.73
N GLU A 58 1.53 5.48 -27.57
CA GLU A 58 1.29 6.67 -28.44
C GLU A 58 0.10 6.51 -29.38
N LYS A 59 -0.20 5.29 -29.81
CA LYS A 59 -1.38 4.98 -30.64
C LYS A 59 -2.70 5.45 -30.02
N TYR A 60 -2.79 5.54 -28.71
CA TYR A 60 -4.00 5.98 -28.00
C TYR A 60 -4.21 7.49 -27.98
N ARG A 61 -3.32 8.27 -28.62
CA ARG A 61 -3.59 9.67 -28.98
C ARG A 61 -4.68 9.78 -30.04
N ASN A 62 -4.84 8.74 -30.86
CA ASN A 62 -5.90 8.67 -31.85
C ASN A 62 -7.24 8.34 -31.17
N HIS A 63 -8.26 9.16 -31.45
CA HIS A 63 -9.59 9.03 -30.84
C HIS A 63 -10.23 7.65 -31.10
N TYR A 64 -10.13 7.14 -32.29
CA TYR A 64 -10.74 5.85 -32.64
C TYR A 64 -10.07 4.69 -31.91
N VAL A 65 -8.74 4.68 -31.86
CA VAL A 65 -7.97 3.65 -31.13
C VAL A 65 -8.20 3.72 -29.62
N PHE A 66 -8.35 4.92 -29.09
CA PHE A 66 -8.65 5.10 -27.66
C PHE A 66 -10.07 4.67 -27.32
N LYS A 67 -11.05 5.00 -28.19
CA LYS A 67 -12.42 4.55 -28.04
C LYS A 67 -12.55 3.03 -28.11
N GLU A 68 -11.87 2.38 -29.05
CA GLU A 68 -11.80 0.92 -29.14
C GLU A 68 -11.25 0.29 -27.85
N LEU A 69 -10.21 0.89 -27.26
CA LEU A 69 -9.68 0.46 -25.96
C LEU A 69 -10.75 0.55 -24.86
N LEU A 70 -11.50 1.67 -24.81
CA LEU A 70 -12.56 1.82 -23.79
C LEU A 70 -13.66 0.78 -23.98
N ASP A 71 -14.08 0.53 -25.21
CA ASP A 71 -15.13 -0.45 -25.55
C ASP A 71 -14.67 -1.87 -25.14
N LEU A 72 -13.43 -2.25 -25.47
CA LEU A 72 -12.83 -3.52 -25.05
C LEU A 72 -12.74 -3.66 -23.52
N CYS A 73 -12.47 -2.57 -22.81
CA CYS A 73 -12.44 -2.56 -21.34
C CYS A 73 -13.85 -2.64 -20.75
N TYR A 74 -14.85 -2.09 -21.42
CA TYR A 74 -16.26 -2.15 -21.01
C TYR A 74 -16.85 -3.53 -21.17
N ASP A 75 -16.46 -4.27 -22.21
CA ASP A 75 -16.96 -5.62 -22.49
C ASP A 75 -16.40 -6.66 -21.51
N LYS A 76 -15.27 -6.37 -20.88
CA LYS A 76 -14.66 -7.30 -19.89
C LYS A 76 -15.27 -7.14 -18.51
N ASP A 77 -15.52 -8.28 -17.87
CA ASP A 77 -15.86 -8.27 -16.45
C ASP A 77 -14.64 -7.90 -15.60
N TRP A 78 -14.81 -6.86 -14.78
CA TRP A 78 -13.80 -6.47 -13.79
C TRP A 78 -14.05 -7.24 -12.50
N VAL A 79 -13.03 -7.91 -12.00
CA VAL A 79 -13.16 -8.80 -10.84
C VAL A 79 -12.54 -8.14 -9.59
N PRO A 80 -13.34 -7.37 -8.80
CA PRO A 80 -12.90 -6.93 -7.49
C PRO A 80 -12.89 -8.14 -6.54
N HIS A 81 -11.76 -8.37 -5.90
CA HIS A 81 -11.63 -9.41 -4.91
C HIS A 81 -12.00 -8.87 -3.53
N CYS A 82 -13.11 -9.37 -2.97
CA CYS A 82 -13.55 -9.01 -1.62
C CYS A 82 -13.32 -10.20 -0.68
N LYS A 83 -12.49 -10.02 0.32
CA LYS A 83 -12.31 -10.98 1.42
C LYS A 83 -13.03 -10.51 2.67
N LYS A 84 -13.68 -11.44 3.36
CA LYS A 84 -14.19 -11.24 4.71
C LYS A 84 -13.00 -10.96 5.65
N THR A 85 -13.29 -10.29 6.71
CA THR A 85 -12.42 -9.73 7.74
C THR A 85 -11.18 -10.51 8.13
N PHE A 86 -10.16 -9.75 8.44
CA PHE A 86 -8.96 -10.20 9.13
C PHE A 86 -9.30 -10.73 10.55
N ASN A 87 -8.62 -11.78 10.95
CA ASN A 87 -8.69 -12.29 12.32
C ASN A 87 -7.93 -11.34 13.27
N GLY A 88 -8.56 -10.21 13.61
CA GLY A 88 -8.04 -9.24 14.56
C GLY A 88 -7.06 -8.19 13.99
N ALA A 89 -6.73 -7.23 14.83
CA ALA A 89 -5.91 -6.06 14.47
C ALA A 89 -4.50 -6.43 13.98
N GLN A 90 -3.89 -7.48 14.53
CA GLN A 90 -2.55 -7.90 14.14
C GLN A 90 -2.49 -8.35 12.66
N SER A 91 -3.52 -9.04 12.19
CA SER A 91 -3.62 -9.47 10.79
C SER A 91 -3.73 -8.28 9.84
N VAL A 92 -4.45 -7.23 10.24
CA VAL A 92 -4.55 -5.97 9.47
C VAL A 92 -3.18 -5.29 9.39
N ILE A 93 -2.47 -5.19 10.51
CA ILE A 93 -1.13 -4.57 10.57
C ILE A 93 -0.14 -5.36 9.70
N ASN A 94 -0.13 -6.68 9.79
CA ASN A 94 0.72 -7.54 8.98
C ASN A 94 0.42 -7.39 7.48
N TYR A 95 -0.86 -7.32 7.12
CA TYR A 95 -1.28 -7.09 5.74
C TYR A 95 -0.80 -5.73 5.23
N LEU A 96 -1.05 -4.65 5.97
CA LEU A 96 -0.61 -3.31 5.61
C LEU A 96 0.91 -3.23 5.49
N GLY A 97 1.65 -3.83 6.43
CA GLY A 97 3.11 -3.87 6.40
C GLY A 97 3.68 -4.46 5.12
N LYS A 98 3.06 -5.52 4.59
CA LYS A 98 3.48 -6.14 3.31
C LYS A 98 3.35 -5.21 2.10
N TYR A 99 2.36 -4.33 2.10
CA TYR A 99 2.06 -3.46 0.95
C TYR A 99 2.61 -2.03 1.09
N THR A 100 3.01 -1.62 2.29
CA THR A 100 3.51 -0.26 2.53
C THR A 100 5.01 -0.18 2.72
N HIS A 101 5.65 -1.32 3.09
CA HIS A 101 7.07 -1.39 3.39
C HIS A 101 7.78 -2.40 2.48
N ARG A 102 8.91 -2.00 1.89
CA ARG A 102 9.76 -2.84 1.02
C ARG A 102 9.02 -3.53 -0.12
N ILE A 103 8.26 -2.76 -0.90
CA ILE A 103 7.35 -3.26 -1.94
C ILE A 103 8.13 -3.96 -3.07
N ALA A 104 9.30 -3.46 -3.47
CA ALA A 104 10.05 -3.98 -4.60
C ALA A 104 10.70 -5.33 -4.27
N ILE A 105 11.68 -5.32 -3.40
CA ILE A 105 12.44 -6.51 -2.99
C ILE A 105 13.03 -6.27 -1.58
N SER A 106 13.15 -7.33 -0.80
CA SER A 106 13.84 -7.29 0.49
C SER A 106 15.30 -7.74 0.33
N ASN A 107 16.20 -7.15 1.10
CA ASN A 107 17.64 -7.38 0.97
C ASN A 107 18.02 -8.88 1.06
N HIS A 108 17.35 -9.66 1.92
CA HIS A 108 17.62 -11.10 2.08
C HIS A 108 17.29 -11.94 0.84
N ARG A 109 16.59 -11.37 -0.13
CA ARG A 109 16.32 -12.03 -1.40
C ARG A 109 17.43 -11.84 -2.42
N ILE A 110 18.30 -10.87 -2.22
CA ILE A 110 19.47 -10.65 -3.08
C ILE A 110 20.54 -11.62 -2.62
N ILE A 111 20.96 -12.51 -3.53
CA ILE A 111 21.94 -13.57 -3.25
C ILE A 111 23.35 -13.05 -3.56
N ARG A 112 23.52 -12.51 -4.77
CA ARG A 112 24.81 -12.06 -5.27
C ARG A 112 24.64 -10.86 -6.21
N MET A 113 25.62 -9.95 -6.16
CA MET A 113 25.76 -8.85 -7.10
C MET A 113 27.20 -8.88 -7.60
N ASP A 114 27.34 -9.03 -8.90
CA ASP A 114 28.61 -8.93 -9.62
C ASP A 114 28.66 -7.59 -10.36
N GLU A 115 29.72 -7.32 -11.13
CA GLU A 115 29.88 -6.07 -11.87
C GLU A 115 28.72 -5.79 -12.83
N ASP A 116 28.20 -6.82 -13.51
CA ASP A 116 27.17 -6.70 -14.54
C ASP A 116 25.84 -7.33 -14.19
N THR A 117 25.77 -8.19 -13.18
CA THR A 117 24.58 -9.00 -12.90
C THR A 117 24.13 -8.97 -11.44
N VAL A 118 22.84 -9.19 -11.24
CA VAL A 118 22.21 -9.37 -9.92
C VAL A 118 21.45 -10.68 -9.91
N THR A 119 21.78 -11.55 -8.96
CA THR A 119 21.06 -12.81 -8.70
C THR A 119 20.22 -12.68 -7.44
N TYR A 120 18.94 -13.04 -7.53
CA TYR A 120 18.02 -12.96 -6.41
C TYR A 120 16.94 -14.03 -6.45
N TYR A 121 16.34 -14.34 -5.30
CA TYR A 121 15.24 -15.29 -5.20
C TYR A 121 13.93 -14.71 -5.73
N VAL A 122 13.26 -15.48 -6.60
CA VAL A 122 11.89 -15.23 -7.06
C VAL A 122 10.98 -16.37 -6.69
N LYS A 123 9.71 -16.05 -6.46
CA LYS A 123 8.68 -17.05 -6.23
C LYS A 123 7.99 -17.37 -7.55
N ASP A 124 8.12 -18.59 -8.04
CA ASP A 124 7.47 -19.02 -9.27
C ASP A 124 6.06 -19.54 -8.98
N TYR A 125 5.07 -18.74 -9.29
CA TYR A 125 3.66 -19.12 -9.09
C TYR A 125 3.14 -20.14 -10.12
N ARG A 126 3.90 -20.41 -11.18
CA ARG A 126 3.57 -21.47 -12.16
C ARG A 126 3.98 -22.84 -11.66
N GLU A 127 4.97 -22.89 -10.77
CA GLU A 127 5.49 -24.08 -10.12
C GLU A 127 5.12 -24.10 -8.63
N GLU A 128 3.84 -24.06 -8.33
CA GLU A 128 3.28 -24.13 -6.96
C GLU A 128 3.85 -23.09 -5.96
N GLY A 129 4.52 -22.07 -6.48
CA GLY A 129 5.11 -21.01 -5.67
C GLY A 129 6.47 -21.37 -5.07
N ASN A 130 7.21 -22.28 -5.68
CA ASN A 130 8.57 -22.61 -5.29
C ASN A 130 9.52 -21.44 -5.50
N TRP A 131 10.53 -21.37 -4.65
CA TRP A 131 11.56 -20.37 -4.75
C TRP A 131 12.65 -20.83 -5.72
N LYS A 132 13.02 -19.96 -6.67
CA LYS A 132 14.13 -20.20 -7.57
C LYS A 132 15.04 -18.99 -7.69
N GLU A 133 16.28 -19.22 -8.04
CA GLU A 133 17.25 -18.18 -8.34
C GLU A 133 16.99 -17.59 -9.72
N PHE A 134 17.11 -16.28 -9.82
CA PHE A 134 16.93 -15.55 -11.06
C PHE A 134 18.04 -14.52 -11.21
N THR A 135 18.76 -14.58 -12.31
CA THR A 135 19.86 -13.68 -12.64
C THR A 135 19.48 -12.78 -13.80
N ILE A 136 19.70 -11.48 -13.64
CA ILE A 136 19.48 -10.48 -14.68
C ILE A 136 20.63 -9.47 -14.69
N SER A 137 20.74 -8.69 -15.78
CA SER A 137 21.71 -7.59 -15.81
C SER A 137 21.40 -6.54 -14.74
N GLY A 138 22.43 -5.90 -14.19
CA GLY A 138 22.28 -4.83 -13.18
C GLY A 138 21.39 -3.70 -13.67
N VAL A 139 21.53 -3.30 -14.95
CA VAL A 139 20.69 -2.26 -15.57
C VAL A 139 19.19 -2.65 -15.56
N GLU A 140 18.89 -3.90 -15.95
CA GLU A 140 17.50 -4.38 -15.95
C GLU A 140 16.96 -4.52 -14.54
N PHE A 141 17.77 -4.93 -13.56
CA PHE A 141 17.39 -4.96 -12.16
C PHE A 141 17.01 -3.56 -11.66
N ILE A 142 17.86 -2.56 -11.94
CA ILE A 142 17.61 -1.17 -11.56
C ILE A 142 16.33 -0.66 -12.24
N ARG A 143 16.16 -0.92 -13.53
CA ARG A 143 14.94 -0.53 -14.26
C ARG A 143 13.69 -1.09 -13.60
N ARG A 144 13.66 -2.38 -13.26
CA ARG A 144 12.52 -3.01 -12.55
C ARG A 144 12.34 -2.43 -11.16
N PHE A 145 13.40 -2.21 -10.43
CA PHE A 145 13.35 -1.61 -9.10
C PHE A 145 12.75 -0.21 -9.14
N LEU A 146 13.17 0.62 -10.08
CA LEU A 146 12.68 1.99 -10.24
C LEU A 146 11.18 2.08 -10.55
N MET A 147 10.60 1.07 -11.20
CA MET A 147 9.14 1.01 -11.40
C MET A 147 8.34 0.95 -10.08
N HIS A 148 8.96 0.57 -8.98
CA HIS A 148 8.34 0.56 -7.65
C HIS A 148 8.59 1.84 -6.86
N VAL A 149 9.40 2.76 -7.36
CA VAL A 149 9.68 4.05 -6.71
C VAL A 149 8.55 5.03 -7.08
N PRO A 150 7.69 5.39 -6.13
CA PRO A 150 6.63 6.33 -6.43
C PRO A 150 7.17 7.74 -6.65
N PRO A 151 6.47 8.57 -7.41
CA PRO A 151 6.83 9.96 -7.59
C PRO A 151 6.93 10.71 -6.26
N LYS A 152 7.71 11.79 -6.25
CA LYS A 152 7.80 12.69 -5.08
C LYS A 152 6.38 13.14 -4.66
N ARG A 153 6.10 13.12 -3.36
CA ARG A 153 4.79 13.45 -2.77
C ARG A 153 3.65 12.47 -3.07
N PHE A 154 3.94 11.30 -3.62
CA PHE A 154 2.92 10.28 -3.79
C PHE A 154 2.45 9.72 -2.44
N VAL A 155 1.16 9.87 -2.14
CA VAL A 155 0.56 9.39 -0.91
C VAL A 155 0.16 7.92 -1.09
N ARG A 156 0.90 7.00 -0.45
CA ARG A 156 0.67 5.55 -0.55
C ARG A 156 -0.57 5.08 0.21
N ILE A 157 -0.88 5.70 1.33
CA ILE A 157 -2.04 5.38 2.18
C ILE A 157 -2.94 6.59 2.23
N ARG A 158 -4.20 6.40 1.88
CA ARG A 158 -5.23 7.43 1.97
C ARG A 158 -6.31 6.99 2.94
N HIS A 159 -6.76 7.89 3.76
CA HIS A 159 -7.77 7.65 4.79
C HIS A 159 -9.07 8.34 4.44
N TYR A 160 -10.17 7.59 4.50
CA TYR A 160 -11.51 8.07 4.16
C TYR A 160 -12.53 7.75 5.25
N GLY A 161 -13.71 8.35 5.19
CA GLY A 161 -14.82 8.10 6.11
C GLY A 161 -14.43 8.34 7.57
N LEU A 162 -14.67 7.36 8.43
CA LEU A 162 -14.35 7.43 9.87
C LEU A 162 -12.86 7.68 10.15
N LEU A 163 -11.99 7.25 9.25
CA LEU A 163 -10.53 7.39 9.39
C LEU A 163 -9.99 8.62 8.67
N CYS A 164 -10.83 9.47 8.10
CA CYS A 164 -10.40 10.73 7.47
C CYS A 164 -9.61 11.58 8.48
N THR A 165 -8.42 12.02 8.10
CA THR A 165 -7.47 12.72 8.99
C THR A 165 -8.10 13.91 9.73
N ARG A 166 -9.01 14.63 9.08
CA ARG A 166 -9.66 15.82 9.67
C ARG A 166 -10.62 15.49 10.81
N THR A 167 -11.30 14.33 10.78
CA THR A 167 -12.36 13.97 11.73
C THR A 167 -12.03 12.72 12.54
N LYS A 168 -10.93 12.06 12.25
CA LYS A 168 -10.54 10.75 12.82
C LYS A 168 -10.60 10.72 14.35
N THR A 169 -10.00 11.71 15.01
CA THR A 169 -9.90 11.73 16.47
C THR A 169 -11.31 11.76 17.10
N ARG A 170 -12.18 12.66 16.63
CA ARG A 170 -13.58 12.78 17.11
C ARG A 170 -14.35 11.48 16.87
N HIS A 171 -14.30 10.95 15.64
CA HIS A 171 -15.06 9.74 15.30
C HIS A 171 -14.56 8.51 16.05
N LEU A 172 -13.24 8.33 16.21
CA LEU A 172 -12.70 7.19 16.96
C LEU A 172 -13.04 7.25 18.45
N THR A 173 -13.03 8.45 19.06
CA THR A 173 -13.45 8.62 20.45
C THR A 173 -14.93 8.22 20.61
N LEU A 174 -15.79 8.72 19.71
CA LEU A 174 -17.21 8.37 19.72
C LEU A 174 -17.43 6.86 19.52
N CYS A 175 -16.78 6.25 18.53
CA CYS A 175 -16.88 4.80 18.30
C CYS A 175 -16.44 3.97 19.52
N ARG A 176 -15.35 4.37 20.18
CA ARG A 176 -14.88 3.68 21.39
C ARG A 176 -15.90 3.76 22.52
N ASN A 177 -16.49 4.93 22.73
CA ASN A 177 -17.53 5.11 23.76
C ASN A 177 -18.75 4.23 23.44
N LEU A 178 -19.23 4.23 22.19
CA LEU A 178 -20.38 3.43 21.76
C LEU A 178 -20.14 1.93 21.84
N LEU A 179 -18.90 1.49 21.62
CA LEU A 179 -18.50 0.08 21.68
C LEU A 179 -18.05 -0.36 23.09
N GLY A 180 -18.12 0.50 24.10
CA GLY A 180 -17.66 0.19 25.46
C GLY A 180 -16.15 -0.10 25.56
N CYS A 181 -15.37 0.36 24.59
CA CYS A 181 -13.93 0.13 24.57
C CYS A 181 -13.24 1.01 25.63
N LYS A 182 -12.30 0.41 26.39
CA LYS A 182 -11.45 1.16 27.32
C LYS A 182 -10.69 2.27 26.59
N GLN A 183 -10.41 3.36 27.29
CA GLN A 183 -9.63 4.47 26.75
C GLN A 183 -8.27 3.96 26.23
N TYR A 184 -7.97 4.24 24.96
CA TYR A 184 -6.69 3.87 24.38
C TYR A 184 -5.61 4.85 24.83
N LEU A 185 -4.65 4.33 25.56
CA LEU A 185 -3.41 5.04 25.89
C LEU A 185 -2.34 4.56 24.91
N SER A 186 -1.82 5.46 24.10
CA SER A 186 -0.74 5.12 23.17
C SER A 186 0.54 4.84 23.95
N ARG A 187 1.02 3.59 23.93
CA ARG A 187 2.29 3.20 24.55
C ARG A 187 3.52 3.88 23.93
N LEU A 188 3.35 4.39 22.71
CA LEU A 188 4.43 4.99 21.91
C LEU A 188 4.29 6.50 21.76
N LYS A 189 3.30 7.09 22.47
CA LYS A 189 3.11 8.54 22.43
C LYS A 189 4.35 9.21 23.05
N ASP A 190 4.82 10.25 22.40
CA ASP A 190 5.94 11.08 22.82
C ASP A 190 7.33 10.36 22.93
N LEU A 191 7.41 9.11 22.45
CA LEU A 191 8.67 8.39 22.33
C LEU A 191 9.38 8.72 21.02
N ASP A 192 10.71 8.88 21.06
CA ASP A 192 11.53 8.94 19.85
C ASP A 192 11.76 7.54 19.25
N THR A 193 12.32 7.48 18.04
CA THR A 193 12.54 6.20 17.34
C THR A 193 13.36 5.19 18.13
N PRO A 194 14.51 5.54 18.76
CA PRO A 194 15.24 4.65 19.65
C PRO A 194 14.41 4.09 20.78
N GLN A 195 13.67 4.93 21.50
CA GLN A 195 12.79 4.55 22.60
C GLN A 195 11.64 3.62 22.14
N MET A 196 11.08 3.89 20.95
CA MET A 196 10.07 3.00 20.34
C MET A 196 10.63 1.62 20.06
N LEU A 197 11.84 1.52 19.50
CA LEU A 197 12.49 0.24 19.22
C LEU A 197 12.82 -0.53 20.50
N GLU A 198 13.27 0.14 21.54
CA GLU A 198 13.51 -0.48 22.84
C GLU A 198 12.20 -0.97 23.47
N THR A 199 11.13 -0.14 23.43
CA THR A 199 9.82 -0.49 24.00
C THR A 199 9.14 -1.66 23.29
N LEU A 200 9.26 -1.74 21.95
CA LEU A 200 8.57 -2.75 21.14
C LEU A 200 9.35 -4.05 21.01
N TYR A 201 10.67 -3.96 20.92
CA TYR A 201 11.52 -5.08 20.52
C TYR A 201 12.67 -5.36 21.49
N GLY A 202 12.84 -4.56 22.55
CA GLY A 202 13.98 -4.65 23.46
C GLY A 202 15.33 -4.28 22.81
N ILE A 203 15.30 -3.61 21.66
CA ILE A 203 16.50 -3.30 20.88
C ILE A 203 17.06 -1.93 21.30
N LYS A 204 18.18 -1.93 21.99
CA LYS A 204 18.93 -0.72 22.34
C LYS A 204 19.81 -0.27 21.17
N VAL A 205 19.24 0.57 20.27
CA VAL A 205 19.97 1.09 19.09
C VAL A 205 21.01 2.16 19.42
N THR A 206 21.01 2.67 20.65
CA THR A 206 21.96 3.67 21.14
C THR A 206 23.24 3.03 21.70
N ILE A 207 23.31 1.70 21.74
CA ILE A 207 24.45 0.96 22.26
C ILE A 207 25.03 0.06 21.17
N CYS A 208 26.32 0.13 20.94
CA CYS A 208 27.02 -0.76 20.03
C CYS A 208 27.02 -2.20 20.54
N LYS A 209 26.48 -3.14 19.77
CA LYS A 209 26.44 -4.56 20.16
C LYS A 209 27.82 -5.21 20.26
N ARG A 210 28.86 -4.62 19.61
CA ARG A 210 30.21 -5.18 19.59
C ARG A 210 31.09 -4.72 20.75
N CYS A 211 31.00 -3.44 21.12
CA CYS A 211 31.88 -2.85 22.13
C CYS A 211 31.15 -2.26 23.35
N GLY A 212 29.81 -2.26 23.36
CA GLY A 212 29.00 -1.67 24.43
C GLY A 212 29.04 -0.13 24.52
N GLY A 213 29.78 0.53 23.63
CA GLY A 213 29.90 1.99 23.62
C GLY A 213 28.62 2.67 23.16
N HIS A 214 28.35 3.90 23.61
CA HIS A 214 27.24 4.69 23.18
C HIS A 214 27.40 5.13 21.71
N LEU A 215 26.37 4.85 20.89
CA LEU A 215 26.26 5.35 19.53
C LEU A 215 25.64 6.75 19.60
N GLY A 216 26.36 7.76 19.12
CA GLY A 216 25.83 9.12 18.99
C GLY A 216 24.62 9.18 18.06
N LYS A 217 23.80 10.23 18.19
CA LYS A 217 22.73 10.48 17.22
C LYS A 217 23.37 10.59 15.83
N PRO A 218 22.81 9.94 14.80
CA PRO A 218 23.34 10.09 13.45
C PRO A 218 23.34 11.57 13.10
N GLN A 219 24.53 12.11 12.82
CA GLN A 219 24.66 13.46 12.31
C GLN A 219 23.80 13.59 11.07
N GLN A 220 23.16 14.74 10.88
CA GLN A 220 22.28 15.00 9.74
C GLN A 220 22.94 14.52 8.46
N ARG A 221 22.22 13.70 7.70
CA ARG A 221 22.68 13.27 6.38
C ARG A 221 22.98 14.51 5.56
N ILE A 222 24.21 14.66 5.14
CA ILE A 222 24.59 15.65 4.13
C ILE A 222 23.67 15.40 2.93
N PRO A 223 22.85 16.38 2.51
CA PRO A 223 22.02 16.20 1.34
C PRO A 223 22.95 15.96 0.16
N LEU A 224 22.85 14.77 -0.44
CA LEU A 224 23.43 14.54 -1.76
C LEU A 224 22.87 15.59 -2.70
N ARG A 225 23.68 16.58 -3.04
CA ARG A 225 23.39 17.48 -4.16
C ARG A 225 23.49 16.62 -5.42
N ILE A 226 22.35 16.24 -5.98
CA ILE A 226 22.18 15.76 -7.34
C ILE A 226 21.84 16.97 -8.19
#